data_a1495af8a0fca13a713ef0071776c2cd
#
_entry.id   a1495af8a0fca13a713ef0071776c2cd
#
_cell.length_a   1.000
_cell.length_b   1.000
_cell.length_c   1.000
_cell.angle_alpha   90.00
_cell.angle_beta   90.00
_cell.angle_gamma   90.00
#
_symmetry.space_group_name_H-M   'P 1'
#
loop_
_entity.id
_entity.type
_entity.pdbx_description
1 polymer ?
#
loop_
_entity_poly.entity_id
_entity_poly.type
_entity_poly.pdbx_seq_one_letter_code
_entity_poly.pdbx_strand_id
1 'polypeptide(L)'
;VFEEMLIKSGIAYTMVGGTKFYERKEIKDALAYLRLLYNPHDSLSLLRIINVPRRGIGDATLARLQEYANASGQSLFEVVTNAADVPGLASRFANKLDELSGLLFELMGEAADVPVKQLLDDVLLKTGYLEELQSSKDPQDESRVENLKEMLSVTEEFAVKCERNGEEPTLENF
;
A
#
# COMPACT_ATOMS: atom_id res chain seq x y z
N VAL A 1 -13.87 5.11 5.31
CA VAL A 1 -12.49 4.98 4.87
C VAL A 1 -11.61 4.67 6.08
N PHE A 2 -10.44 4.04 5.88
CA PHE A 2 -9.58 3.55 6.98
C PHE A 2 -9.24 4.62 8.02
N GLU A 3 -8.89 5.81 7.59
CA GLU A 3 -8.55 6.92 8.50
C GLU A 3 -9.71 7.28 9.43
N GLU A 4 -10.91 7.34 8.87
CA GLU A 4 -12.12 7.62 9.65
C GLU A 4 -12.43 6.50 10.64
N MET A 5 -12.23 5.25 10.23
CA MET A 5 -12.42 4.09 11.09
C MET A 5 -11.43 4.10 12.26
N LEU A 6 -10.16 4.40 12.00
CA LEU A 6 -9.12 4.50 13.04
C LEU A 6 -9.43 5.63 14.01
N ILE A 7 -9.85 6.78 13.51
CA ILE A 7 -10.27 7.92 14.36
C ILE A 7 -11.48 7.53 15.20
N LYS A 8 -12.50 6.92 14.62
CA LYS A 8 -13.70 6.45 15.35
C LYS A 8 -13.37 5.39 16.40
N SER A 9 -12.37 4.55 16.15
CA SER A 9 -11.95 3.55 17.12
C SER A 9 -11.21 4.17 18.32
N GLY A 10 -10.74 5.40 18.22
CA GLY A 10 -9.96 6.10 19.23
C GLY A 10 -8.53 5.61 19.41
N ILE A 11 -8.12 4.58 18.68
CA ILE A 11 -6.80 3.95 18.81
C ILE A 11 -5.71 4.92 18.34
N ALA A 12 -5.80 5.31 17.09
CA ALA A 12 -4.77 6.13 16.47
C ALA A 12 -4.76 7.56 17.00
N TYR A 13 -5.93 8.10 17.26
CA TYR A 13 -6.08 9.48 17.72
C TYR A 13 -5.40 9.73 19.07
N THR A 14 -5.53 8.79 20.00
CA THR A 14 -4.93 8.91 21.35
C THR A 14 -3.43 8.67 21.37
N MET A 15 -2.92 7.75 20.50
CA MET A 15 -1.54 7.27 20.57
C MET A 15 -0.55 8.09 19.76
N VAL A 16 -0.95 8.53 18.56
CA VAL A 16 -0.02 9.10 17.57
C VAL A 16 -0.24 10.59 17.30
N GLY A 17 -0.91 11.29 18.19
CA GLY A 17 -1.10 12.73 18.07
C GLY A 17 -2.13 13.18 17.05
N GLY A 18 -3.13 12.37 16.76
CA GLY A 18 -4.29 12.73 15.95
C GLY A 18 -4.09 12.61 14.45
N THR A 19 -4.78 13.47 13.68
CA THR A 19 -4.87 13.39 12.22
C THR A 19 -3.55 13.64 11.50
N LYS A 20 -2.64 14.40 12.08
CA LYS A 20 -1.34 14.72 11.47
C LYS A 20 -0.47 13.49 11.18
N PHE A 21 -0.59 12.44 11.98
CA PHE A 21 0.11 11.19 11.74
C PHE A 21 -0.30 10.58 10.39
N TYR A 22 -1.60 10.56 10.08
CA TYR A 22 -2.14 9.99 8.85
C TYR A 22 -1.95 10.89 7.62
N GLU A 23 -1.51 12.12 7.79
CA GLU A 23 -1.15 13.03 6.72
C GLU A 23 0.29 12.82 6.23
N ARG A 24 1.12 12.10 6.97
CA ARG A 24 2.51 11.83 6.61
C ARG A 24 2.60 10.94 5.37
N LYS A 25 3.54 11.26 4.50
CA LYS A 25 3.71 10.56 3.21
C LYS A 25 3.82 9.06 3.37
N GLU A 26 4.72 8.59 4.22
CA GLU A 26 4.99 7.17 4.45
C GLU A 26 3.77 6.42 5.01
N ILE A 27 2.97 7.07 5.83
CA ILE A 27 1.73 6.50 6.37
C ILE A 27 0.67 6.42 5.27
N LYS A 28 0.54 7.46 4.47
CA LYS A 28 -0.37 7.44 3.30
C LYS A 28 0.03 6.37 2.29
N ASP A 29 1.32 6.17 2.07
CA ASP A 29 1.82 5.12 1.20
C ASP A 29 1.47 3.72 1.73
N ALA A 30 1.68 3.47 3.01
CA ALA A 30 1.32 2.21 3.66
C ALA A 30 -0.20 1.96 3.60
N LEU A 31 -1.01 2.97 3.90
CA LEU A 31 -2.46 2.87 3.80
C LEU A 31 -2.92 2.64 2.37
N ALA A 32 -2.27 3.25 1.39
CA ALA A 32 -2.59 3.04 -0.02
C ALA A 32 -2.36 1.59 -0.44
N TYR A 33 -1.27 0.95 0.02
CA TYR A 33 -1.07 -0.48 -0.16
C TYR A 33 -2.23 -1.29 0.43
N LEU A 34 -2.58 -1.05 1.68
CA LEU A 34 -3.67 -1.78 2.34
C LEU A 34 -5.01 -1.57 1.63
N ARG A 35 -5.33 -0.35 1.21
CA ARG A 35 -6.55 -0.06 0.44
C ARG A 35 -6.58 -0.80 -0.88
N LEU A 36 -5.46 -0.86 -1.58
CA LEU A 36 -5.34 -1.56 -2.86
C LEU A 36 -5.53 -3.06 -2.69
N LEU A 37 -4.97 -3.65 -1.62
CA LEU A 37 -5.15 -5.06 -1.30
C LEU A 37 -6.61 -5.40 -0.97
N TYR A 38 -7.32 -4.47 -0.35
CA TYR A 38 -8.75 -4.61 -0.06
C TYR A 38 -9.63 -4.39 -1.29
N ASN A 39 -9.28 -3.38 -2.11
CA ASN A 39 -9.99 -3.06 -3.34
C ASN A 39 -9.01 -2.82 -4.49
N PRO A 40 -8.76 -3.82 -5.36
CA PRO A 40 -7.83 -3.68 -6.48
C PRO A 40 -8.21 -2.60 -7.50
N HIS A 41 -9.48 -2.20 -7.54
CA HIS A 41 -9.97 -1.15 -8.44
C HIS A 41 -9.81 0.28 -7.89
N ASP A 42 -9.18 0.44 -6.72
CA ASP A 42 -8.80 1.74 -6.19
C ASP A 42 -7.59 2.29 -6.96
N SER A 43 -7.88 2.97 -8.08
CA SER A 43 -6.87 3.50 -8.98
C SER A 43 -6.00 4.59 -8.34
N LEU A 44 -6.55 5.37 -7.42
CA LEU A 44 -5.78 6.40 -6.70
C LEU A 44 -4.73 5.77 -5.80
N SER A 45 -5.09 4.71 -5.08
CA SER A 45 -4.13 3.96 -4.27
C SER A 45 -3.06 3.30 -5.14
N LEU A 46 -3.44 2.71 -6.27
CA LEU A 46 -2.49 2.10 -7.21
C LEU A 46 -1.50 3.14 -7.76
N LEU A 47 -1.98 4.30 -8.21
CA LEU A 47 -1.12 5.38 -8.68
C LEU A 47 -0.14 5.85 -7.61
N ARG A 48 -0.59 5.89 -6.37
CA ARG A 48 0.25 6.30 -5.25
C ARG A 48 1.40 5.34 -5.00
N ILE A 49 1.17 4.02 -5.08
CA ILE A 49 2.17 3.01 -4.70
C ILE A 49 3.01 2.48 -5.86
N ILE A 50 2.64 2.77 -7.08
CA ILE A 50 3.28 2.16 -8.26
C ILE A 50 4.80 2.43 -8.33
N ASN A 51 5.25 3.55 -7.74
CA ASN A 51 6.65 3.93 -7.59
C ASN A 51 7.10 4.01 -6.13
N VAL A 52 6.46 3.32 -5.22
CA VAL A 52 6.81 3.27 -3.80
C VAL A 52 7.00 1.80 -3.38
N PRO A 53 8.23 1.33 -3.16
CA PRO A 53 9.52 1.99 -3.45
C PRO A 53 9.73 2.28 -4.92
N ARG A 54 10.80 2.99 -5.24
CA ARG A 54 11.09 3.39 -6.63
C ARG A 54 11.24 2.18 -7.55
N ARG A 55 10.48 2.20 -8.64
CA ARG A 55 10.49 1.16 -9.68
C ARG A 55 10.87 1.68 -11.06
N GLY A 56 11.17 2.98 -11.18
CA GLY A 56 11.52 3.60 -12.45
C GLY A 56 10.32 3.83 -13.37
N ILE A 57 9.10 3.79 -12.83
CA ILE A 57 7.88 4.09 -13.61
C ILE A 57 7.64 5.60 -13.57
N GLY A 58 8.07 6.30 -14.62
CA GLY A 58 7.94 7.75 -14.71
C GLY A 58 6.55 8.22 -15.13
N ASP A 59 6.36 9.54 -15.12
CA ASP A 59 5.07 10.18 -15.43
C ASP A 59 4.60 9.88 -16.87
N ALA A 60 5.50 9.80 -17.82
CA ALA A 60 5.17 9.46 -19.21
C ALA A 60 4.63 8.02 -19.34
N THR A 61 5.23 7.08 -18.62
CA THR A 61 4.76 5.70 -18.58
C THR A 61 3.39 5.61 -17.89
N LEU A 62 3.22 6.30 -16.77
CA LEU A 62 1.92 6.36 -16.07
C LEU A 62 0.82 6.94 -16.96
N ALA A 63 1.11 8.04 -17.66
CA ALA A 63 0.17 8.65 -18.59
C ALA A 63 -0.25 7.67 -19.68
N ARG A 64 0.69 6.91 -20.23
CA ARG A 64 0.41 5.87 -21.24
C ARG A 64 -0.49 4.77 -20.72
N LEU A 65 -0.23 4.29 -19.49
CA LEU A 65 -1.05 3.27 -18.85
C LEU A 65 -2.49 3.77 -18.62
N GLN A 66 -2.63 5.00 -18.14
CA GLN A 66 -3.95 5.62 -17.92
C GLN A 66 -4.71 5.83 -19.23
N GLU A 67 -4.03 6.31 -20.26
CA GLU A 67 -4.59 6.50 -21.60
C GLU A 67 -5.10 5.19 -22.18
N TYR A 68 -4.30 4.12 -22.08
CA TYR A 68 -4.68 2.79 -22.53
C TYR A 68 -5.87 2.25 -21.74
N ALA A 69 -5.88 2.43 -20.42
CA ALA A 69 -6.99 2.03 -19.56
C ALA A 69 -8.30 2.70 -20.00
N ASN A 70 -8.27 4.01 -20.23
CA ASN A 70 -9.42 4.78 -20.69
C ASN A 70 -9.89 4.34 -22.08
N ALA A 71 -8.98 4.12 -23.02
CA ALA A 71 -9.30 3.73 -24.38
C ALA A 71 -9.85 2.30 -24.49
N SER A 72 -9.37 1.38 -23.65
CA SER A 72 -9.78 -0.02 -23.66
C SER A 72 -10.96 -0.35 -22.73
N GLY A 73 -11.40 0.62 -21.92
CA GLY A 73 -12.45 0.41 -20.92
C GLY A 73 -12.04 -0.49 -19.76
N GLN A 74 -10.73 -0.67 -19.54
CA GLN A 74 -10.17 -1.47 -18.45
C GLN A 74 -9.87 -0.58 -17.25
N SER A 75 -9.86 -1.18 -16.05
CA SER A 75 -9.32 -0.49 -14.87
C SER A 75 -7.80 -0.34 -14.98
N LEU A 76 -7.23 0.60 -14.25
CA LEU A 76 -5.77 0.75 -14.22
C LEU A 76 -5.09 -0.51 -13.68
N PHE A 77 -5.69 -1.17 -12.70
CA PHE A 77 -5.18 -2.44 -12.17
C PHE A 77 -5.14 -3.53 -13.24
N GLU A 78 -6.18 -3.68 -14.04
CA GLU A 78 -6.21 -4.64 -15.16
C GLU A 78 -5.10 -4.35 -16.17
N VAL A 79 -4.88 -3.07 -16.49
CA VAL A 79 -3.80 -2.66 -17.42
C VAL A 79 -2.43 -2.96 -16.82
N VAL A 80 -2.21 -2.67 -15.56
CA VAL A 80 -0.93 -2.94 -14.87
C VAL A 80 -0.64 -4.44 -14.80
N THR A 81 -1.65 -5.26 -14.53
CA THR A 81 -1.49 -6.71 -14.46
C THR A 81 -1.30 -7.37 -15.81
N ASN A 82 -1.62 -6.68 -16.89
CA ASN A 82 -1.41 -7.11 -18.27
C ASN A 82 -0.55 -6.10 -19.06
N ALA A 83 0.47 -5.57 -18.42
CA ALA A 83 1.28 -4.48 -18.97
C ALA A 83 1.97 -4.81 -20.30
N ALA A 84 2.26 -6.09 -20.56
CA ALA A 84 2.83 -6.52 -21.82
C ALA A 84 1.92 -6.26 -23.04
N ASP A 85 0.61 -6.14 -22.81
CA ASP A 85 -0.37 -5.88 -23.87
C ASP A 85 -0.49 -4.39 -24.20
N VAL A 86 0.15 -3.50 -23.45
CA VAL A 86 0.09 -2.05 -23.67
C VAL A 86 0.96 -1.67 -24.87
N PRO A 87 0.40 -1.12 -25.95
CA PRO A 87 1.17 -0.76 -27.14
C PRO A 87 2.24 0.30 -26.84
N GLY A 88 3.45 0.04 -27.29
CA GLY A 88 4.57 0.98 -27.18
C GLY A 88 5.16 1.08 -25.77
N LEU A 89 4.78 0.22 -24.83
CA LEU A 89 5.42 0.12 -23.53
C LEU A 89 6.72 -0.68 -23.66
N ALA A 90 7.84 -0.10 -23.20
CA ALA A 90 9.11 -0.80 -23.22
C ALA A 90 9.11 -2.03 -22.31
N SER A 91 9.75 -3.12 -22.75
CA SER A 91 9.77 -4.40 -22.02
C SER A 91 10.27 -4.26 -20.57
N ARG A 92 11.22 -3.37 -20.31
CA ARG A 92 11.73 -3.12 -18.96
C ARG A 92 10.65 -2.62 -18.00
N PHE A 93 9.75 -1.78 -18.48
CA PHE A 93 8.62 -1.27 -17.68
C PHE A 93 7.54 -2.34 -17.51
N ALA A 94 7.24 -3.07 -18.59
CA ALA A 94 6.30 -4.18 -18.52
C ALA A 94 6.77 -5.25 -17.52
N ASN A 95 8.05 -5.57 -17.49
CA ASN A 95 8.63 -6.52 -16.54
C ASN A 95 8.53 -6.02 -15.09
N LYS A 96 8.80 -4.73 -14.85
CA LYS A 96 8.66 -4.13 -13.51
C LYS A 96 7.21 -4.15 -13.03
N LEU A 97 6.27 -3.89 -13.90
CA LEU A 97 4.84 -3.95 -13.57
C LEU A 97 4.37 -5.39 -13.37
N ASP A 98 4.92 -6.34 -14.09
CA ASP A 98 4.64 -7.76 -13.90
C ASP A 98 5.14 -8.25 -12.52
N GLU A 99 6.34 -7.87 -12.13
CA GLU A 99 6.88 -8.14 -10.80
C GLU A 99 5.99 -7.56 -9.70
N LEU A 100 5.56 -6.30 -9.84
CA LEU A 100 4.62 -5.66 -8.92
C LEU A 100 3.29 -6.40 -8.85
N SER A 101 2.75 -6.78 -9.99
CA SER A 101 1.48 -7.52 -10.09
C SER A 101 1.54 -8.86 -9.35
N GLY A 102 2.61 -9.61 -9.55
CA GLY A 102 2.82 -10.89 -8.86
C GLY A 102 2.87 -10.71 -7.34
N LEU A 103 3.57 -9.68 -6.87
CA LEU A 103 3.63 -9.34 -5.45
C LEU A 103 2.27 -8.93 -4.89
N LEU A 104 1.53 -8.10 -5.61
CA LEU A 104 0.19 -7.67 -5.18
C LEU A 104 -0.77 -8.86 -5.10
N PHE A 105 -0.74 -9.78 -6.06
CA PHE A 105 -1.56 -10.99 -6.01
C PHE A 105 -1.19 -11.90 -4.83
N GLU A 106 0.09 -12.05 -4.53
CA GLU A 106 0.54 -12.79 -3.36
C GLU A 106 -0.02 -12.18 -2.07
N LEU A 107 0.15 -10.87 -1.90
CA LEU A 107 -0.33 -10.15 -0.71
C LEU A 107 -1.87 -10.15 -0.62
N MET A 108 -2.58 -10.05 -1.73
CA MET A 108 -4.04 -10.18 -1.76
C MET A 108 -4.51 -11.56 -1.31
N GLY A 109 -3.78 -12.62 -1.70
CA GLY A 109 -4.06 -13.98 -1.26
C GLY A 109 -3.89 -14.17 0.24
N GLU A 110 -2.97 -13.45 0.87
CA GLU A 110 -2.76 -13.47 2.32
C GLU A 110 -3.79 -12.62 3.09
N ALA A 111 -4.28 -11.55 2.49
CA ALA A 111 -5.01 -10.48 3.17
C ALA A 111 -6.26 -10.93 3.94
N ALA A 112 -6.92 -11.99 3.48
CA ALA A 112 -8.12 -12.53 4.13
C ALA A 112 -7.80 -13.41 5.34
N ASP A 113 -6.61 -14.00 5.39
CA ASP A 113 -6.26 -15.08 6.31
C ASP A 113 -5.30 -14.67 7.43
N VAL A 114 -4.65 -13.51 7.28
CA VAL A 114 -3.64 -13.05 8.25
C VAL A 114 -4.11 -11.79 8.98
N PRO A 115 -3.64 -11.57 10.22
CA PRO A 115 -3.87 -10.30 10.90
C PRO A 115 -3.32 -9.11 10.11
N VAL A 116 -3.99 -7.97 10.19
CA VAL A 116 -3.56 -6.76 9.47
C VAL A 116 -2.13 -6.32 9.83
N LYS A 117 -1.70 -6.56 11.06
CA LYS A 117 -0.32 -6.32 11.49
C LYS A 117 0.68 -7.12 10.65
N GLN A 118 0.45 -8.41 10.48
CA GLN A 118 1.30 -9.27 9.66
C GLN A 118 1.26 -8.85 8.20
N LEU A 119 0.08 -8.53 7.68
CA LEU A 119 -0.08 -8.07 6.31
C LEU A 119 0.71 -6.78 6.06
N LEU A 120 0.62 -5.81 6.97
CA LEU A 120 1.38 -4.56 6.85
C LEU A 120 2.89 -4.81 6.92
N ASP A 121 3.34 -5.67 7.82
CA ASP A 121 4.74 -6.05 7.93
C ASP A 121 5.24 -6.70 6.64
N ASP A 122 4.48 -7.63 6.08
CA ASP A 122 4.78 -8.28 4.81
C ASP A 122 4.80 -7.30 3.64
N VAL A 123 3.88 -6.34 3.60
CA VAL A 123 3.90 -5.25 2.60
C VAL A 123 5.21 -4.47 2.69
N LEU A 124 5.60 -4.04 3.87
CA LEU A 124 6.81 -3.23 4.06
C LEU A 124 8.08 -4.00 3.69
N LEU A 125 8.14 -5.29 4.01
CA LEU A 125 9.29 -6.14 3.72
C LEU A 125 9.34 -6.62 2.27
N LYS A 126 8.25 -7.22 1.78
CA LYS A 126 8.21 -7.84 0.44
C LYS A 126 8.27 -6.82 -0.69
N THR A 127 7.74 -5.61 -0.49
CA THR A 127 7.85 -4.54 -1.48
C THR A 127 9.24 -3.91 -1.52
N GLY A 128 10.03 -4.07 -0.47
CA GLY A 128 11.31 -3.38 -0.30
C GLY A 128 11.20 -1.93 0.16
N TYR A 129 10.01 -1.47 0.51
CA TYR A 129 9.82 -0.07 0.93
C TYR A 129 10.60 0.27 2.20
N LEU A 130 10.51 -0.59 3.21
CA LEU A 130 11.26 -0.41 4.45
C LEU A 130 12.77 -0.43 4.21
N GLU A 131 13.25 -1.35 3.38
CA GLU A 131 14.68 -1.45 3.02
C GLU A 131 15.16 -0.19 2.30
N GLU A 132 14.37 0.36 1.38
CA GLU A 132 14.71 1.61 0.68
C GLU A 132 14.92 2.75 1.68
N LEU A 133 14.02 2.90 2.65
CA LEU A 133 14.12 3.94 3.69
C LEU A 133 15.29 3.70 4.63
N GLN A 134 15.54 2.46 5.04
CA GLN A 134 16.64 2.10 5.95
C GLN A 134 18.01 2.27 5.29
N SER A 135 18.10 2.08 3.97
CA SER A 135 19.34 2.23 3.20
C SER A 135 19.63 3.67 2.81
N SER A 136 18.66 4.56 2.98
CA SER A 136 18.80 5.98 2.68
C SER A 136 19.74 6.68 3.66
N LYS A 137 20.43 7.69 3.17
CA LYS A 137 21.26 8.58 3.99
C LYS A 137 20.55 9.87 4.38
N ASP A 138 19.29 10.02 3.96
CA ASP A 138 18.46 11.16 4.33
C ASP A 138 17.98 11.02 5.78
N PRO A 139 18.29 11.97 6.68
CA PRO A 139 17.78 11.92 8.05
C PRO A 139 16.26 11.87 8.17
N GLN A 140 15.54 12.38 7.16
CA GLN A 140 14.08 12.31 7.13
C GLN A 140 13.58 10.88 6.97
N ASP A 141 14.34 10.02 6.29
CA ASP A 141 13.95 8.62 6.09
C ASP A 141 14.07 7.80 7.37
N GLU A 142 14.98 8.16 8.27
CA GLU A 142 15.02 7.58 9.63
C GLU A 142 13.72 7.85 10.38
N SER A 143 13.24 9.09 10.35
CA SER A 143 11.95 9.46 10.95
C SER A 143 10.78 8.73 10.29
N ARG A 144 10.82 8.53 8.98
CA ARG A 144 9.81 7.76 8.25
C ARG A 144 9.78 6.30 8.69
N VAL A 145 10.92 5.68 8.88
CA VAL A 145 11.02 4.31 9.42
C VAL A 145 10.36 4.23 10.80
N GLU A 146 10.66 5.18 11.70
CA GLU A 146 10.02 5.20 13.02
C GLU A 146 8.50 5.37 12.94
N ASN A 147 8.00 6.20 12.04
CA ASN A 147 6.57 6.36 11.80
C ASN A 147 5.91 5.07 11.30
N LEU A 148 6.57 4.32 10.43
CA LEU A 148 6.07 3.03 9.97
C LEU A 148 6.04 1.99 11.11
N LYS A 149 7.01 2.01 12.00
CA LYS A 149 6.99 1.17 13.22
C LYS A 149 5.82 1.55 14.14
N GLU A 150 5.52 2.84 14.29
CA GLU A 150 4.34 3.28 15.03
C GLU A 150 3.04 2.81 14.37
N MET A 151 2.98 2.80 13.04
CA MET A 151 1.83 2.25 12.31
C MET A 151 1.64 0.75 12.60
N LEU A 152 2.73 -0.02 12.68
CA LEU A 152 2.67 -1.43 13.09
C LEU A 152 2.10 -1.56 14.51
N SER A 153 2.49 -0.69 15.43
CA SER A 153 1.94 -0.67 16.80
C SER A 153 0.45 -0.38 16.81
N VAL A 154 -0.01 0.53 15.97
CA VAL A 154 -1.45 0.82 15.80
C VAL A 154 -2.21 -0.44 15.36
N THR A 155 -1.68 -1.20 14.43
CA THR A 155 -2.30 -2.46 13.98
C THR A 155 -2.29 -3.53 15.07
N GLU A 156 -1.28 -3.55 15.92
CA GLU A 156 -1.21 -4.46 17.08
C GLU A 156 -2.29 -4.13 18.12
N GLU A 157 -2.48 -2.86 18.43
CA GLU A 157 -3.55 -2.44 19.33
C GLU A 157 -4.94 -2.71 18.77
N PHE A 158 -5.09 -2.56 17.46
CA PHE A 158 -6.30 -2.96 16.78
C PHE A 158 -6.58 -4.45 16.97
N ALA A 159 -5.56 -5.31 16.88
CA ALA A 159 -5.71 -6.74 17.10
C ALA A 159 -6.18 -7.06 18.53
N VAL A 160 -5.62 -6.39 19.54
CA VAL A 160 -6.07 -6.54 20.94
C VAL A 160 -7.54 -6.12 21.11
N LYS A 161 -7.95 -5.05 20.42
CA LYS A 161 -9.33 -4.59 20.46
C LYS A 161 -10.29 -5.60 19.82
N CYS A 162 -9.92 -6.16 18.67
CA CYS A 162 -10.68 -7.20 18.00
C CYS A 162 -10.86 -8.42 18.89
N GLU A 163 -9.78 -8.88 19.53
CA GLU A 163 -9.84 -10.01 20.46
C GLU A 163 -10.85 -9.79 21.59
N ARG A 164 -10.88 -8.59 22.17
CA ARG A 164 -11.85 -8.23 23.21
C ARG A 164 -13.30 -8.23 22.73
N ASN A 165 -13.50 -7.92 21.44
CA ASN A 165 -14.82 -7.85 20.82
C ASN A 165 -15.25 -9.18 20.18
N GLY A 166 -14.37 -10.19 20.13
CA GLY A 166 -14.62 -11.45 19.44
C GLY A 166 -14.58 -11.32 17.91
N GLU A 167 -13.85 -10.36 17.40
CA GLU A 167 -13.66 -10.09 15.95
C GLU A 167 -12.27 -10.53 15.50
N GLU A 168 -12.16 -10.89 14.23
CA GLU A 168 -10.85 -11.20 13.63
C GLU A 168 -10.09 -9.90 13.30
N PRO A 169 -8.78 -9.81 13.61
CA PRO A 169 -7.98 -8.62 13.35
C PRO A 169 -7.48 -8.53 11.90
N THR A 170 -8.37 -8.80 10.95
CA THR A 170 -8.05 -8.81 9.51
C THR A 170 -8.17 -7.43 8.88
N LEU A 171 -7.67 -7.30 7.65
CA LEU A 171 -7.79 -6.08 6.86
C LEU A 171 -9.25 -5.65 6.68
N GLU A 172 -10.16 -6.58 6.52
CA GLU A 172 -11.59 -6.29 6.35
C GLU A 172 -12.16 -5.52 7.54
N ASN A 173 -11.74 -5.88 8.75
CA ASN A 173 -12.20 -5.26 9.99
C ASN A 173 -11.37 -4.01 10.38
N PHE A 174 -10.22 -3.83 9.76
CA PHE A 174 -9.35 -2.68 9.99
C PHE A 174 -9.79 -1.46 9.21
#